data_fee055a0647fdf68dfe0ad869a820e7b
#
_entry.id   fee055a0647fdf68dfe0ad869a820e7b
#
_cell.length_a   1.000
_cell.length_b   1.000
_cell.length_c   1.000
_cell.angle_alpha   90.00
_cell.angle_beta   90.00
_cell.angle_gamma   90.00
#
_symmetry.space_group_name_H-M   'P 1'
#
loop_
_entity.id
_entity.type
_entity.pdbx_description
1 polymer ?
#
loop_
_entity_poly.entity_id
_entity_poly.type
_entity_poly.pdbx_seq_one_letter_code
_entity_poly.pdbx_strand_id
1 'polypeptide(L)'
;MTQPTVLIIDDEPDILELLEMTLGRMDLLTRRASTLEQALALLDAESFDLCLTDMRLPDGDGMTIVRHIQQHCPATPVAMITAFGSLDTAINALKAGAFDFLTKPVDLTRLRELVATALRLNQPKPDSPTDSDDDPLLGISPPIERLRRQIGKLARSQAPLYISGESGSGKELVARRIHALSPRADQPFVPVNCGAIPSELMESEFFGHRKGSFTGAVADKPGLFQAANHGTLFLDEVADLPMAMQVKLLRAIQEKAVRPLGSQREEPIDVRLLCATHKDLAAEVAQGHFRQDLFYRINVIELQVPPLRERREDLPLLIRHILARLAQRNGMPAPRLTDSAMERLQSYRFPGNVRELENALERAFTLCDEQQIDAGDLYLSPCTASQGDDSQDLSQIDHLEDYLDNIERQALTQALEETRWNKTAAAKRLGLTFRSLRYRLKKLGLDD
;
A
#
# COMPACT_ATOMS: atom_id res chain seq x y z
N MET A 1 -30.63 24.52 -6.39
CA MET A 1 -29.81 23.31 -6.49
C MET A 1 -30.55 22.39 -7.43
N THR A 2 -29.93 21.94 -8.51
CA THR A 2 -30.54 20.96 -9.43
C THR A 2 -30.62 19.63 -8.70
N GLN A 3 -31.73 18.95 -8.82
CA GLN A 3 -31.96 17.63 -8.22
C GLN A 3 -31.04 16.62 -8.91
N PRO A 4 -30.27 15.78 -8.17
CA PRO A 4 -29.35 14.82 -8.80
C PRO A 4 -30.08 13.79 -9.65
N THR A 5 -29.49 13.43 -10.79
CA THR A 5 -30.08 12.52 -11.78
C THR A 5 -29.30 11.20 -11.85
N VAL A 6 -30.00 10.06 -11.74
CA VAL A 6 -29.43 8.72 -11.78
C VAL A 6 -29.91 7.98 -13.03
N LEU A 7 -28.97 7.43 -13.81
CA LEU A 7 -29.28 6.54 -14.91
C LEU A 7 -29.36 5.09 -14.39
N ILE A 8 -30.46 4.42 -14.65
CA ILE A 8 -30.71 3.02 -14.27
C ILE A 8 -30.82 2.17 -15.55
N ILE A 9 -30.02 1.12 -15.63
CA ILE A 9 -29.93 0.27 -16.81
C ILE A 9 -30.09 -1.20 -16.39
N ASP A 10 -31.21 -1.79 -16.75
CA ASP A 10 -31.54 -3.19 -16.47
C ASP A 10 -32.61 -3.65 -17.47
N ASP A 11 -32.56 -4.89 -17.93
CA ASP A 11 -33.57 -5.45 -18.85
C ASP A 11 -34.80 -6.00 -18.13
N GLU A 12 -34.72 -6.15 -16.79
CA GLU A 12 -35.84 -6.61 -15.95
C GLU A 12 -36.70 -5.40 -15.49
N PRO A 13 -37.98 -5.30 -15.97
CA PRO A 13 -38.84 -4.19 -15.61
C PRO A 13 -39.09 -4.05 -14.11
N ASP A 14 -39.19 -5.17 -13.40
CA ASP A 14 -39.44 -5.21 -11.95
C ASP A 14 -38.27 -4.59 -11.16
N ILE A 15 -37.03 -4.80 -11.62
CA ILE A 15 -35.84 -4.23 -11.02
C ILE A 15 -35.78 -2.73 -11.29
N LEU A 16 -36.05 -2.30 -12.52
CA LEU A 16 -36.14 -0.88 -12.87
C LEU A 16 -37.15 -0.14 -12.00
N GLU A 17 -38.35 -0.72 -11.80
CA GLU A 17 -39.38 -0.11 -10.95
C GLU A 17 -38.96 -0.05 -9.48
N LEU A 18 -38.37 -1.13 -8.95
CA LEU A 18 -37.86 -1.18 -7.58
C LEU A 18 -36.78 -0.12 -7.33
N LEU A 19 -35.82 0.01 -8.24
CA LEU A 19 -34.75 1.00 -8.17
C LEU A 19 -35.32 2.40 -8.25
N GLU A 20 -36.20 2.69 -9.21
CA GLU A 20 -36.84 4.00 -9.38
C GLU A 20 -37.63 4.43 -8.14
N MET A 21 -38.48 3.54 -7.59
CA MET A 21 -39.23 3.84 -6.36
C MET A 21 -38.28 4.11 -5.18
N THR A 22 -37.18 3.36 -5.08
CA THR A 22 -36.23 3.53 -3.99
C THR A 22 -35.47 4.85 -4.11
N LEU A 23 -35.01 5.18 -5.31
CA LEU A 23 -34.29 6.43 -5.59
C LEU A 23 -35.20 7.66 -5.52
N GLY A 24 -36.46 7.53 -5.96
CA GLY A 24 -37.47 8.58 -5.80
C GLY A 24 -37.73 8.95 -4.33
N ARG A 25 -37.68 7.96 -3.41
CA ARG A 25 -37.77 8.21 -1.95
C ARG A 25 -36.55 8.92 -1.37
N MET A 26 -35.45 8.98 -2.13
CA MET A 26 -34.23 9.71 -1.78
C MET A 26 -34.16 11.09 -2.47
N ASP A 27 -35.27 11.58 -3.04
CA ASP A 27 -35.37 12.83 -3.79
C ASP A 27 -34.43 12.89 -5.01
N LEU A 28 -34.26 11.76 -5.72
CA LEU A 28 -33.43 11.68 -6.92
C LEU A 28 -34.30 11.53 -8.17
N LEU A 29 -33.87 12.19 -9.24
CA LEU A 29 -34.44 11.96 -10.58
C LEU A 29 -33.83 10.71 -11.21
N THR A 30 -34.65 9.96 -11.93
CA THR A 30 -34.20 8.73 -12.60
C THR A 30 -34.45 8.80 -14.10
N ARG A 31 -33.51 8.24 -14.87
CA ARG A 31 -33.66 7.88 -16.28
C ARG A 31 -33.49 6.39 -16.42
N ARG A 32 -34.28 5.76 -17.28
CA ARG A 32 -34.25 4.31 -17.51
C ARG A 32 -33.69 3.98 -18.89
N ALA A 33 -32.96 2.90 -18.98
CA ALA A 33 -32.61 2.23 -20.21
C ALA A 33 -32.74 0.72 -20.01
N SER A 34 -33.24 0.01 -20.99
CA SER A 34 -33.37 -1.44 -20.97
C SER A 34 -32.42 -2.15 -21.93
N THR A 35 -31.63 -1.39 -22.68
CA THR A 35 -30.64 -1.89 -23.63
C THR A 35 -29.35 -1.08 -23.55
N LEU A 36 -28.25 -1.67 -24.04
CA LEU A 36 -26.95 -1.00 -24.15
C LEU A 36 -27.04 0.22 -25.06
N GLU A 37 -27.70 0.11 -26.20
CA GLU A 37 -27.86 1.19 -27.19
C GLU A 37 -28.57 2.39 -26.56
N GLN A 38 -29.69 2.17 -25.86
CA GLN A 38 -30.39 3.25 -25.16
C GLN A 38 -29.53 3.91 -24.09
N ALA A 39 -28.79 3.11 -23.32
CA ALA A 39 -27.92 3.62 -22.27
C ALA A 39 -26.80 4.54 -22.83
N LEU A 40 -26.15 4.11 -23.91
CA LEU A 40 -25.11 4.92 -24.56
C LEU A 40 -25.68 6.21 -25.15
N ALA A 41 -26.84 6.17 -25.82
CA ALA A 41 -27.49 7.35 -26.34
C ALA A 41 -27.84 8.38 -25.23
N LEU A 42 -28.29 7.93 -24.06
CA LEU A 42 -28.56 8.78 -22.92
C LEU A 42 -27.28 9.38 -22.32
N LEU A 43 -26.21 8.59 -22.21
CA LEU A 43 -24.91 9.05 -21.69
C LEU A 43 -24.23 10.08 -22.59
N ASP A 44 -24.49 10.01 -23.91
CA ASP A 44 -23.99 10.99 -24.87
C ASP A 44 -24.83 12.27 -24.91
N ALA A 45 -26.10 12.20 -24.52
CA ALA A 45 -27.05 13.32 -24.57
C ALA A 45 -27.19 14.09 -23.26
N GLU A 46 -27.07 13.41 -22.11
CA GLU A 46 -27.34 13.98 -20.79
C GLU A 46 -26.17 13.64 -19.82
N SER A 47 -25.99 14.50 -18.79
CA SER A 47 -25.04 14.23 -17.70
C SER A 47 -25.77 13.62 -16.50
N PHE A 48 -25.13 12.63 -15.87
CA PHE A 48 -25.69 11.91 -14.74
C PHE A 48 -24.79 12.00 -13.51
N ASP A 49 -25.41 12.04 -12.32
CA ASP A 49 -24.70 12.04 -11.04
C ASP A 49 -24.32 10.63 -10.57
N LEU A 50 -24.97 9.59 -11.12
CA LEU A 50 -24.68 8.18 -10.88
C LEU A 50 -25.27 7.36 -12.02
N CYS A 51 -24.59 6.28 -12.40
CA CYS A 51 -25.09 5.24 -13.28
C CYS A 51 -25.14 3.89 -12.55
N LEU A 52 -26.29 3.22 -12.59
CA LEU A 52 -26.49 1.85 -12.11
C LEU A 52 -26.75 0.98 -13.33
N THR A 53 -25.91 -0.03 -13.58
CA THR A 53 -26.05 -0.89 -14.77
C THR A 53 -26.06 -2.36 -14.42
N ASP A 54 -26.98 -3.13 -15.03
CA ASP A 54 -26.84 -4.58 -14.99
C ASP A 54 -25.60 -5.02 -15.76
N MET A 55 -25.07 -6.16 -15.38
CA MET A 55 -23.98 -6.84 -16.03
C MET A 55 -24.38 -7.34 -17.41
N ARG A 56 -25.55 -7.93 -17.55
CA ARG A 56 -26.05 -8.53 -18.79
C ARG A 56 -27.23 -7.76 -19.33
N LEU A 57 -27.12 -7.31 -20.57
CA LEU A 57 -28.17 -6.64 -21.30
C LEU A 57 -28.52 -7.44 -22.56
N PRO A 58 -29.74 -7.32 -23.12
CA PRO A 58 -30.16 -8.09 -24.27
C PRO A 58 -29.28 -7.92 -25.52
N ASP A 59 -28.68 -6.74 -25.65
CA ASP A 59 -27.86 -6.30 -26.79
C ASP A 59 -26.36 -6.15 -26.46
N GLY A 60 -25.92 -6.52 -25.24
CA GLY A 60 -24.52 -6.43 -24.89
C GLY A 60 -24.19 -6.66 -23.42
N ASP A 61 -23.00 -6.19 -23.03
CA ASP A 61 -22.42 -6.34 -21.70
C ASP A 61 -22.33 -4.97 -21.01
N GLY A 62 -22.82 -4.88 -19.78
CA GLY A 62 -22.71 -3.70 -18.92
C GLY A 62 -21.27 -3.20 -18.72
N MET A 63 -20.26 -4.06 -18.90
CA MET A 63 -18.86 -3.67 -18.95
C MET A 63 -18.53 -2.65 -20.05
N THR A 64 -19.30 -2.65 -21.15
CA THR A 64 -19.16 -1.66 -22.22
C THR A 64 -19.58 -0.29 -21.74
N ILE A 65 -20.65 -0.20 -20.92
CA ILE A 65 -21.10 1.05 -20.29
C ILE A 65 -20.03 1.59 -19.34
N VAL A 66 -19.44 0.73 -18.51
CA VAL A 66 -18.37 1.12 -17.59
C VAL A 66 -17.17 1.73 -18.36
N ARG A 67 -16.75 1.07 -19.46
CA ARG A 67 -15.65 1.59 -20.30
C ARG A 67 -16.02 2.90 -20.99
N HIS A 68 -17.22 3.03 -21.51
CA HIS A 68 -17.71 4.26 -22.15
C HIS A 68 -17.72 5.42 -21.17
N ILE A 69 -18.26 5.24 -19.96
CA ILE A 69 -18.27 6.26 -18.89
C ILE A 69 -16.84 6.65 -18.53
N GLN A 70 -15.91 5.70 -18.38
CA GLN A 70 -14.52 6.00 -18.06
C GLN A 70 -13.79 6.81 -19.14
N GLN A 71 -14.20 6.65 -20.41
CA GLN A 71 -13.59 7.34 -21.55
C GLN A 71 -14.20 8.72 -21.79
N HIS A 72 -15.53 8.86 -21.71
CA HIS A 72 -16.27 10.04 -22.15
C HIS A 72 -16.84 10.86 -20.99
N CYS A 73 -17.23 10.21 -19.87
CA CYS A 73 -17.87 10.86 -18.72
C CYS A 73 -17.19 10.46 -17.38
N PRO A 74 -15.88 10.65 -17.20
CA PRO A 74 -15.13 10.11 -16.05
C PRO A 74 -15.55 10.69 -14.69
N ALA A 75 -16.34 11.76 -14.68
CA ALA A 75 -16.92 12.36 -13.48
C ALA A 75 -18.13 11.56 -12.95
N THR A 76 -18.84 10.82 -13.83
CA THR A 76 -20.02 10.03 -13.45
C THR A 76 -19.60 8.72 -12.79
N PRO A 77 -19.87 8.50 -11.48
CA PRO A 77 -19.63 7.21 -10.86
C PRO A 77 -20.59 6.18 -11.46
N VAL A 78 -20.07 4.95 -11.73
CA VAL A 78 -20.86 3.85 -12.24
C VAL A 78 -20.77 2.66 -11.29
N ALA A 79 -21.91 2.12 -10.87
CA ALA A 79 -21.99 0.90 -10.10
C ALA A 79 -22.68 -0.21 -10.89
N MET A 80 -22.21 -1.43 -10.72
CA MET A 80 -22.71 -2.59 -11.45
C MET A 80 -23.65 -3.42 -10.58
N ILE A 81 -24.74 -3.90 -11.18
CA ILE A 81 -25.66 -4.85 -10.57
C ILE A 81 -25.37 -6.22 -11.17
N THR A 82 -25.18 -7.27 -10.35
CA THR A 82 -24.76 -8.59 -10.83
C THR A 82 -25.53 -9.70 -10.13
N ALA A 83 -25.77 -10.81 -10.86
CA ALA A 83 -26.38 -11.99 -10.29
C ALA A 83 -25.47 -12.66 -9.26
N PHE A 84 -26.07 -13.37 -8.31
CA PHE A 84 -25.39 -14.11 -7.24
C PHE A 84 -24.41 -15.15 -7.84
N GLY A 85 -23.11 -15.05 -7.48
CA GLY A 85 -22.09 -16.05 -7.85
C GLY A 85 -20.97 -15.59 -8.79
N SER A 86 -20.99 -14.35 -9.30
CA SER A 86 -19.95 -13.84 -10.23
C SER A 86 -18.96 -12.89 -9.56
N LEU A 87 -18.26 -13.36 -8.52
CA LEU A 87 -17.26 -12.54 -7.82
C LEU A 87 -16.15 -12.07 -8.77
N ASP A 88 -15.71 -12.95 -9.67
CA ASP A 88 -14.70 -12.62 -10.69
C ASP A 88 -15.18 -11.51 -11.63
N THR A 89 -16.46 -11.50 -11.96
CA THR A 89 -17.06 -10.49 -12.83
C THR A 89 -17.18 -9.14 -12.13
N ALA A 90 -17.55 -9.12 -10.84
CA ALA A 90 -17.55 -7.91 -10.02
C ALA A 90 -16.13 -7.32 -9.87
N ILE A 91 -15.13 -8.17 -9.67
CA ILE A 91 -13.70 -7.78 -9.64
C ILE A 91 -13.29 -7.16 -10.98
N ASN A 92 -13.69 -7.75 -12.10
CA ASN A 92 -13.37 -7.22 -13.43
C ASN A 92 -14.05 -5.86 -13.68
N ALA A 93 -15.28 -5.66 -13.18
CA ALA A 93 -15.97 -4.37 -13.26
C ALA A 93 -15.23 -3.27 -12.47
N LEU A 94 -14.79 -3.57 -11.26
CA LEU A 94 -13.99 -2.64 -10.44
C LEU A 94 -12.64 -2.31 -11.10
N LYS A 95 -11.96 -3.31 -11.70
CA LYS A 95 -10.73 -3.11 -12.50
C LYS A 95 -10.97 -2.23 -13.72
N ALA A 96 -12.14 -2.34 -14.35
CA ALA A 96 -12.51 -1.50 -15.47
C ALA A 96 -12.90 -0.07 -15.08
N GLY A 97 -13.04 0.22 -13.78
CA GLY A 97 -13.32 1.55 -13.26
C GLY A 97 -14.73 1.72 -12.68
N ALA A 98 -15.48 0.65 -12.47
CA ALA A 98 -16.72 0.74 -11.70
C ALA A 98 -16.41 1.20 -10.26
N PHE A 99 -17.29 2.08 -9.75
CA PHE A 99 -17.19 2.62 -8.38
C PHE A 99 -17.44 1.54 -7.31
N ASP A 100 -18.49 0.74 -7.49
CA ASP A 100 -18.89 -0.37 -6.61
C ASP A 100 -19.75 -1.37 -7.38
N PHE A 101 -20.25 -2.41 -6.69
CA PHE A 101 -21.21 -3.36 -7.23
C PHE A 101 -22.28 -3.74 -6.22
N LEU A 102 -23.45 -4.14 -6.73
CA LEU A 102 -24.57 -4.71 -5.98
C LEU A 102 -24.87 -6.11 -6.49
N THR A 103 -25.27 -7.02 -5.60
CA THR A 103 -25.70 -8.37 -5.98
C THR A 103 -27.22 -8.44 -6.05
N LYS A 104 -27.77 -9.12 -7.07
CA LYS A 104 -29.20 -9.51 -7.09
C LYS A 104 -29.41 -10.72 -6.14
N PRO A 105 -30.44 -10.73 -5.28
CA PRO A 105 -31.46 -9.71 -5.10
C PRO A 105 -30.90 -8.43 -4.46
N VAL A 106 -31.35 -7.25 -4.94
CA VAL A 106 -30.83 -5.97 -4.53
C VAL A 106 -31.23 -5.65 -3.08
N ASP A 107 -30.25 -5.54 -2.19
CA ASP A 107 -30.46 -5.04 -0.82
C ASP A 107 -30.66 -3.52 -0.86
N LEU A 108 -31.84 -3.08 -0.46
CA LEU A 108 -32.21 -1.66 -0.48
C LEU A 108 -31.40 -0.80 0.50
N THR A 109 -30.93 -1.38 1.61
CA THR A 109 -30.08 -0.65 2.55
C THR A 109 -28.74 -0.36 1.92
N ARG A 110 -28.14 -1.39 1.31
CA ARG A 110 -26.88 -1.25 0.59
C ARG A 110 -26.97 -0.34 -0.64
N LEU A 111 -28.09 -0.39 -1.37
CA LEU A 111 -28.33 0.54 -2.47
C LEU A 111 -28.32 2.00 -1.99
N ARG A 112 -29.00 2.31 -0.88
CA ARG A 112 -29.03 3.67 -0.31
C ARG A 112 -27.65 4.15 0.12
N GLU A 113 -26.87 3.30 0.75
CA GLU A 113 -25.48 3.61 1.17
C GLU A 113 -24.60 3.90 -0.04
N LEU A 114 -24.67 3.05 -1.07
CA LEU A 114 -23.94 3.23 -2.32
C LEU A 114 -24.29 4.54 -3.00
N VAL A 115 -25.58 4.84 -3.15
CA VAL A 115 -26.07 6.07 -3.77
C VAL A 115 -25.63 7.30 -2.99
N ALA A 116 -25.77 7.30 -1.66
CA ALA A 116 -25.34 8.39 -0.80
C ALA A 116 -23.82 8.65 -0.92
N THR A 117 -23.04 7.59 -1.08
CA THR A 117 -21.59 7.67 -1.26
C THR A 117 -21.22 8.21 -2.65
N ALA A 118 -21.90 7.74 -3.71
CA ALA A 118 -21.67 8.20 -5.07
C ALA A 118 -22.00 9.70 -5.24
N LEU A 119 -23.12 10.16 -4.68
CA LEU A 119 -23.52 11.57 -4.76
C LEU A 119 -22.59 12.52 -4.01
N ARG A 120 -21.95 12.07 -2.92
CA ARG A 120 -20.89 12.84 -2.25
C ARG A 120 -19.65 13.04 -3.13
N LEU A 121 -19.38 12.13 -4.04
CA LEU A 121 -18.26 12.25 -4.99
C LEU A 121 -18.49 13.35 -6.02
N ASN A 122 -19.75 13.62 -6.40
CA ASN A 122 -20.11 14.62 -7.40
C ASN A 122 -20.30 16.03 -6.81
N GLN A 123 -20.31 16.21 -5.49
CA GLN A 123 -20.28 17.55 -4.92
C GLN A 123 -18.92 18.18 -5.21
N PRO A 124 -18.88 19.34 -5.87
CA PRO A 124 -17.62 20.04 -6.07
C PRO A 124 -17.04 20.35 -4.68
N LYS A 125 -15.96 19.65 -4.30
CA LYS A 125 -15.11 20.17 -3.24
C LYS A 125 -14.62 21.53 -3.73
N PRO A 126 -14.65 22.59 -2.88
CA PRO A 126 -14.05 23.85 -3.25
C PRO A 126 -12.65 23.57 -3.78
N ASP A 127 -12.34 24.10 -4.96
CA ASP A 127 -11.07 23.96 -5.64
C ASP A 127 -9.94 24.22 -4.65
N SER A 128 -9.42 23.16 -4.07
CA SER A 128 -8.13 23.23 -3.41
C SER A 128 -7.12 23.32 -4.54
N PRO A 129 -6.34 24.39 -4.61
CA PRO A 129 -5.38 24.57 -5.68
C PRO A 129 -4.46 23.37 -5.73
N THR A 130 -4.35 22.76 -6.91
CA THR A 130 -3.57 21.57 -7.22
C THR A 130 -2.06 21.80 -7.18
N ASP A 131 -1.59 22.92 -6.65
CA ASP A 131 -0.19 23.32 -6.53
C ASP A 131 0.15 23.86 -5.14
N SER A 132 -0.37 23.27 -4.06
CA SER A 132 0.12 23.58 -2.74
C SER A 132 1.30 22.69 -2.38
N ASP A 133 2.34 23.31 -1.82
CA ASP A 133 3.52 22.70 -1.16
C ASP A 133 3.17 21.64 -0.09
N ASP A 134 1.90 21.33 0.10
CA ASP A 134 1.31 20.45 1.11
C ASP A 134 0.91 19.06 0.59
N ASP A 135 1.23 18.68 -0.65
CA ASP A 135 1.00 17.30 -1.09
C ASP A 135 2.01 16.35 -0.42
N PRO A 136 1.57 15.46 0.48
CA PRO A 136 2.48 14.55 1.17
C PRO A 136 3.23 13.61 0.22
N LEU A 137 2.73 13.38 -1.00
CA LEU A 137 3.39 12.60 -2.03
C LEU A 137 4.22 13.49 -2.96
N LEU A 138 5.39 13.90 -2.46
CA LEU A 138 6.33 14.77 -3.19
C LEU A 138 6.96 14.06 -4.39
N GLY A 139 7.13 14.80 -5.50
CA GLY A 139 7.84 14.36 -6.70
C GLY A 139 7.28 14.98 -7.95
N ILE A 140 8.13 15.09 -8.97
CA ILE A 140 7.84 15.64 -10.32
C ILE A 140 8.09 14.60 -11.41
N SER A 141 8.62 13.44 -11.04
CA SER A 141 8.98 12.39 -11.98
C SER A 141 7.76 11.75 -12.64
N PRO A 142 7.88 11.27 -13.91
CA PRO A 142 6.78 10.62 -14.62
C PRO A 142 6.18 9.39 -13.87
N PRO A 143 6.96 8.56 -13.12
CA PRO A 143 6.39 7.50 -12.30
C PRO A 143 5.47 8.02 -11.19
N ILE A 144 5.85 9.11 -10.49
CA ILE A 144 5.04 9.70 -9.43
C ILE A 144 3.78 10.38 -10.00
N GLU A 145 3.87 11.05 -11.13
CA GLU A 145 2.69 11.62 -11.79
C GLU A 145 1.69 10.55 -12.23
N ARG A 146 2.18 9.41 -12.75
CA ARG A 146 1.33 8.25 -13.06
C ARG A 146 0.66 7.71 -11.81
N LEU A 147 1.42 7.57 -10.71
CA LEU A 147 0.91 7.11 -9.42
C LEU A 147 -0.17 8.06 -8.90
N ARG A 148 0.02 9.40 -8.92
CA ARG A 148 -1.00 10.39 -8.51
C ARG A 148 -2.28 10.25 -9.33
N ARG A 149 -2.18 10.09 -10.65
CA ARG A 149 -3.37 9.89 -11.51
C ARG A 149 -4.10 8.60 -11.17
N GLN A 150 -3.38 7.51 -10.88
CA GLN A 150 -3.98 6.25 -10.45
C GLN A 150 -4.65 6.40 -9.08
N ILE A 151 -4.00 7.05 -8.11
CA ILE A 151 -4.56 7.35 -6.78
C ILE A 151 -5.89 8.12 -6.93
N GLY A 152 -5.95 9.17 -7.76
CA GLY A 152 -7.17 9.94 -7.98
C GLY A 152 -8.35 9.11 -8.52
N LYS A 153 -8.06 8.13 -9.39
CA LYS A 153 -9.09 7.18 -9.88
C LYS A 153 -9.49 6.18 -8.79
N LEU A 154 -8.52 5.58 -8.13
CA LEU A 154 -8.75 4.52 -7.14
C LEU A 154 -9.33 5.02 -5.82
N ALA A 155 -9.12 6.29 -5.48
CA ALA A 155 -9.71 6.90 -4.29
C ALA A 155 -11.24 6.83 -4.30
N ARG A 156 -11.85 6.92 -5.47
CA ARG A 156 -13.31 6.86 -5.65
C ARG A 156 -13.87 5.44 -5.48
N SER A 157 -13.08 4.39 -5.74
CA SER A 157 -13.51 2.99 -5.60
C SER A 157 -13.60 2.58 -4.13
N GLN A 158 -14.58 1.74 -3.78
CA GLN A 158 -14.71 1.10 -2.47
C GLN A 158 -14.09 -0.31 -2.43
N ALA A 159 -13.51 -0.75 -3.55
CA ALA A 159 -12.84 -2.04 -3.62
C ALA A 159 -11.63 -2.11 -2.68
N PRO A 160 -11.28 -3.30 -2.16
CA PRO A 160 -10.00 -3.53 -1.51
C PRO A 160 -8.85 -3.18 -2.46
N LEU A 161 -7.86 -2.49 -1.92
CA LEU A 161 -6.66 -2.09 -2.66
C LEU A 161 -5.43 -2.74 -2.06
N TYR A 162 -4.58 -3.29 -2.91
CA TYR A 162 -3.28 -3.81 -2.55
C TYR A 162 -2.18 -2.85 -3.04
N ILE A 163 -1.37 -2.35 -2.12
CA ILE A 163 -0.28 -1.41 -2.40
C ILE A 163 1.03 -2.18 -2.30
N SER A 164 1.62 -2.49 -3.45
CA SER A 164 2.91 -3.16 -3.54
C SER A 164 4.06 -2.16 -3.65
N GLY A 165 5.24 -2.55 -3.19
CA GLY A 165 6.45 -1.74 -3.31
C GLY A 165 7.46 -2.01 -2.20
N GLU A 166 8.71 -1.69 -2.44
CA GLU A 166 9.81 -1.93 -1.52
C GLU A 166 9.63 -1.25 -0.17
N SER A 167 10.35 -1.73 0.85
CA SER A 167 10.36 -1.10 2.17
C SER A 167 10.84 0.36 2.06
N GLY A 168 10.19 1.27 2.77
CA GLY A 168 10.53 2.69 2.76
C GLY A 168 10.18 3.47 1.49
N SER A 169 9.45 2.88 0.52
CA SER A 169 9.03 3.57 -0.72
C SER A 169 7.93 4.60 -0.53
N GLY A 170 7.19 4.57 0.61
CA GLY A 170 6.10 5.50 0.93
C GLY A 170 4.69 4.90 0.79
N LYS A 171 4.52 3.58 0.92
CA LYS A 171 3.22 2.88 0.82
C LYS A 171 2.15 3.47 1.76
N GLU A 172 2.51 3.82 3.00
CA GLU A 172 1.58 4.44 3.94
C GLU A 172 1.12 5.84 3.49
N LEU A 173 2.02 6.67 2.93
CA LEU A 173 1.67 7.97 2.38
C LEU A 173 0.66 7.84 1.23
N VAL A 174 0.85 6.83 0.38
CA VAL A 174 -0.08 6.50 -0.71
C VAL A 174 -1.44 6.10 -0.15
N ALA A 175 -1.49 5.24 0.89
CA ALA A 175 -2.74 4.84 1.53
C ALA A 175 -3.47 6.04 2.17
N ARG A 176 -2.76 6.92 2.85
CA ARG A 176 -3.32 8.18 3.42
C ARG A 176 -3.86 9.09 2.33
N ARG A 177 -3.15 9.21 1.21
CA ARG A 177 -3.61 10.03 0.07
C ARG A 177 -4.86 9.45 -0.59
N ILE A 178 -4.95 8.13 -0.74
CA ILE A 178 -6.15 7.44 -1.24
C ILE A 178 -7.34 7.71 -0.31
N HIS A 179 -7.15 7.63 0.99
CA HIS A 179 -8.19 7.93 1.98
C HIS A 179 -8.62 9.39 1.90
N ALA A 180 -7.68 10.33 1.92
CA ALA A 180 -7.96 11.77 1.87
C ALA A 180 -8.73 12.23 0.62
N LEU A 181 -8.54 11.55 -0.51
CA LEU A 181 -9.26 11.81 -1.77
C LEU A 181 -10.54 10.96 -1.91
N SER A 182 -10.86 10.10 -0.93
CA SER A 182 -12.00 9.21 -0.97
C SER A 182 -13.27 9.86 -0.42
N PRO A 183 -14.47 9.27 -0.67
CA PRO A 183 -15.70 9.67 -0.03
C PRO A 183 -15.69 9.54 1.50
N ARG A 184 -14.72 8.80 2.04
CA ARG A 184 -14.56 8.56 3.49
C ARG A 184 -13.47 9.46 4.10
N ALA A 185 -13.07 10.55 3.44
CA ALA A 185 -11.98 11.42 3.89
C ALA A 185 -12.21 12.01 5.31
N ASP A 186 -13.48 12.25 5.67
CA ASP A 186 -13.87 12.77 6.98
C ASP A 186 -14.10 11.67 8.03
N GLN A 187 -13.92 10.41 7.66
CA GLN A 187 -14.11 9.23 8.51
C GLN A 187 -12.75 8.72 9.05
N PRO A 188 -12.74 7.84 10.05
CA PRO A 188 -11.49 7.33 10.62
C PRO A 188 -10.58 6.66 9.59
N PHE A 189 -9.28 7.00 9.63
CA PHE A 189 -8.21 6.25 8.98
C PHE A 189 -7.41 5.52 10.06
N VAL A 190 -7.48 4.20 10.09
CA VAL A 190 -6.83 3.37 11.11
C VAL A 190 -5.67 2.60 10.47
N PRO A 191 -4.43 3.10 10.61
CA PRO A 191 -3.25 2.38 10.13
C PRO A 191 -2.80 1.33 11.15
N VAL A 192 -2.44 0.15 10.66
CA VAL A 192 -1.99 -0.98 11.47
C VAL A 192 -0.79 -1.62 10.78
N ASN A 193 0.32 -1.73 11.49
CA ASN A 193 1.45 -2.53 11.05
C ASN A 193 1.30 -3.94 11.61
N CYS A 194 1.04 -4.92 10.74
CA CYS A 194 0.79 -6.31 11.14
C CYS A 194 2.02 -6.96 11.77
N GLY A 195 3.23 -6.62 11.30
CA GLY A 195 4.47 -7.15 11.87
C GLY A 195 4.83 -6.59 13.25
N ALA A 196 4.21 -5.47 13.68
CA ALA A 196 4.50 -4.86 14.97
C ALA A 196 3.62 -5.41 16.11
N ILE A 197 2.57 -6.18 15.82
CA ILE A 197 1.66 -6.70 16.84
C ILE A 197 2.08 -8.15 17.20
N PRO A 198 2.35 -8.46 18.48
CA PRO A 198 2.59 -9.83 18.92
C PRO A 198 1.44 -10.77 18.53
N SER A 199 1.77 -11.98 18.08
CA SER A 199 0.79 -12.95 17.57
C SER A 199 -0.33 -13.27 18.55
N GLU A 200 -0.02 -13.32 19.84
CA GLU A 200 -0.98 -13.64 20.90
C GLU A 200 -2.00 -12.50 21.15
N LEU A 201 -1.63 -11.26 20.85
CA LEU A 201 -2.50 -10.09 21.04
C LEU A 201 -3.27 -9.71 19.77
N MET A 202 -2.83 -10.22 18.64
CA MET A 202 -3.31 -9.80 17.32
C MET A 202 -4.83 -9.98 17.18
N GLU A 203 -5.37 -11.10 17.63
CA GLU A 203 -6.81 -11.35 17.57
C GLU A 203 -7.61 -10.33 18.40
N SER A 204 -7.16 -10.07 19.62
CA SER A 204 -7.77 -9.08 20.52
C SER A 204 -7.68 -7.66 19.98
N GLU A 205 -6.55 -7.29 19.35
CA GLU A 205 -6.39 -5.96 18.75
C GLU A 205 -7.30 -5.80 17.51
N PHE A 206 -7.36 -6.80 16.62
CA PHE A 206 -8.16 -6.70 15.39
C PHE A 206 -9.67 -6.72 15.66
N PHE A 207 -10.15 -7.66 16.48
CA PHE A 207 -11.58 -7.94 16.63
C PHE A 207 -12.17 -7.45 17.95
N GLY A 208 -11.32 -6.99 18.88
CA GLY A 208 -11.75 -6.58 20.22
C GLY A 208 -12.02 -7.76 21.16
N HIS A 209 -12.27 -7.44 22.40
CA HIS A 209 -12.57 -8.43 23.42
C HIS A 209 -13.56 -7.93 24.47
N ARG A 210 -14.29 -8.86 25.07
CA ARG A 210 -15.13 -8.61 26.24
C ARG A 210 -14.35 -8.90 27.52
N LYS A 211 -14.71 -8.22 28.60
CA LYS A 211 -14.15 -8.44 29.92
C LYS A 211 -14.22 -9.92 30.30
N GLY A 212 -13.11 -10.47 30.77
CA GLY A 212 -13.02 -11.87 31.19
C GLY A 212 -12.83 -12.90 30.08
N SER A 213 -12.62 -12.48 28.82
CA SER A 213 -12.41 -13.39 27.70
C SER A 213 -11.07 -14.14 27.73
N PHE A 214 -10.08 -13.58 28.40
CA PHE A 214 -8.76 -14.20 28.66
C PHE A 214 -8.15 -13.63 29.95
N THR A 215 -7.05 -14.25 30.42
CA THR A 215 -6.29 -13.77 31.58
C THR A 215 -5.67 -12.42 31.29
N GLY A 216 -6.20 -11.33 31.86
CA GLY A 216 -5.79 -9.96 31.59
C GLY A 216 -6.85 -9.08 30.91
N ALA A 217 -7.99 -9.64 30.49
CA ALA A 217 -9.12 -8.88 29.96
C ALA A 217 -9.91 -8.19 31.10
N VAL A 218 -9.37 -7.08 31.60
CA VAL A 218 -9.95 -6.34 32.76
C VAL A 218 -11.20 -5.53 32.35
N ALA A 219 -11.29 -5.08 31.10
CA ALA A 219 -12.38 -4.27 30.54
C ALA A 219 -12.73 -4.72 29.12
N ASP A 220 -13.89 -4.29 28.62
CA ASP A 220 -14.24 -4.41 27.20
C ASP A 220 -13.31 -3.50 26.38
N LYS A 221 -12.79 -3.99 25.26
CA LYS A 221 -11.96 -3.20 24.32
C LYS A 221 -12.48 -3.38 22.91
N PRO A 222 -12.85 -2.29 22.19
CA PRO A 222 -13.18 -2.38 20.78
C PRO A 222 -11.92 -2.72 19.97
N GLY A 223 -12.09 -3.48 18.88
CA GLY A 223 -11.01 -3.82 17.98
C GLY A 223 -10.79 -2.79 16.88
N LEU A 224 -9.73 -2.98 16.12
CA LEU A 224 -9.34 -2.10 15.00
C LEU A 224 -10.43 -2.02 13.91
N PHE A 225 -11.15 -3.12 13.66
CA PHE A 225 -12.27 -3.10 12.72
C PHE A 225 -13.44 -2.21 13.19
N GLN A 226 -13.77 -2.26 14.49
CA GLN A 226 -14.80 -1.36 15.04
C GLN A 226 -14.32 0.10 15.06
N ALA A 227 -13.03 0.34 15.36
CA ALA A 227 -12.44 1.67 15.32
C ALA A 227 -12.40 2.27 13.90
N ALA A 228 -12.30 1.42 12.87
CA ALA A 228 -12.30 1.82 11.47
C ALA A 228 -13.70 1.84 10.83
N ASN A 229 -14.76 1.60 11.62
CA ASN A 229 -16.12 1.51 11.08
C ASN A 229 -16.54 2.79 10.35
N HIS A 230 -17.16 2.66 9.18
CA HIS A 230 -17.47 3.69 8.20
C HIS A 230 -16.25 4.40 7.57
N GLY A 231 -15.05 4.07 8.02
CA GLY A 231 -13.76 4.64 7.60
C GLY A 231 -12.93 3.69 6.72
N THR A 232 -11.61 3.77 6.92
CA THR A 232 -10.62 2.98 6.19
C THR A 232 -9.68 2.29 7.17
N LEU A 233 -9.53 0.98 7.03
CA LEU A 233 -8.51 0.18 7.73
C LEU A 233 -7.33 -0.04 6.77
N PHE A 234 -6.15 0.40 7.16
CA PHE A 234 -4.92 0.20 6.40
C PHE A 234 -4.06 -0.85 7.10
N LEU A 235 -3.84 -1.99 6.46
CA LEU A 235 -2.99 -3.08 6.93
C LEU A 235 -1.63 -3.00 6.25
N ASP A 236 -0.63 -2.50 6.95
CA ASP A 236 0.75 -2.54 6.48
C ASP A 236 1.39 -3.88 6.84
N GLU A 237 2.25 -4.37 5.97
CA GLU A 237 2.92 -5.68 6.04
C GLU A 237 1.92 -6.83 6.27
N VAL A 238 0.86 -6.87 5.45
CA VAL A 238 -0.21 -7.88 5.55
C VAL A 238 0.29 -9.31 5.36
N ALA A 239 1.43 -9.50 4.68
CA ALA A 239 2.08 -10.79 4.51
C ALA A 239 2.64 -11.38 5.82
N ASP A 240 2.83 -10.55 6.87
CA ASP A 240 3.32 -11.00 8.17
C ASP A 240 2.20 -11.53 9.10
N LEU A 241 0.95 -11.53 8.63
CA LEU A 241 -0.17 -12.10 9.38
C LEU A 241 -0.03 -13.63 9.54
N PRO A 242 -0.12 -14.18 10.76
CA PRO A 242 -0.18 -15.62 10.98
C PRO A 242 -1.36 -16.26 10.24
N MET A 243 -1.21 -17.51 9.79
CA MET A 243 -2.25 -18.24 9.03
C MET A 243 -3.63 -18.25 9.74
N ALA A 244 -3.65 -18.39 11.07
CA ALA A 244 -4.89 -18.34 11.85
C ALA A 244 -5.60 -16.99 11.76
N MET A 245 -4.83 -15.89 11.70
CA MET A 245 -5.36 -14.53 11.54
C MET A 245 -5.84 -14.27 10.13
N GLN A 246 -5.17 -14.83 9.13
CA GLN A 246 -5.61 -14.73 7.73
C GLN A 246 -7.01 -15.33 7.51
N VAL A 247 -7.34 -16.45 8.19
CA VAL A 247 -8.69 -17.05 8.17
C VAL A 247 -9.74 -16.10 8.75
N LYS A 248 -9.44 -15.48 9.89
CA LYS A 248 -10.36 -14.56 10.58
C LYS A 248 -10.54 -13.25 9.80
N LEU A 249 -9.46 -12.74 9.22
CA LEU A 249 -9.49 -11.57 8.33
C LEU A 249 -10.37 -11.83 7.11
N LEU A 250 -10.22 -13.00 6.47
CA LEU A 250 -11.05 -13.39 5.33
C LEU A 250 -12.54 -13.39 5.69
N ARG A 251 -12.90 -13.98 6.83
CA ARG A 251 -14.29 -13.98 7.30
C ARG A 251 -14.82 -12.57 7.53
N ALA A 252 -14.07 -11.72 8.22
CA ALA A 252 -14.47 -10.33 8.48
C ALA A 252 -14.74 -9.54 7.18
N ILE A 253 -13.92 -9.79 6.13
CA ILE A 253 -14.09 -9.15 4.81
C ILE A 253 -15.31 -9.71 4.06
N GLN A 254 -15.58 -11.01 4.16
CA GLN A 254 -16.66 -11.68 3.44
C GLN A 254 -18.02 -11.40 4.08
N GLU A 255 -18.11 -11.56 5.40
CA GLU A 255 -19.35 -11.45 6.17
C GLU A 255 -19.69 -9.99 6.52
N LYS A 256 -18.71 -9.05 6.34
CA LYS A 256 -18.82 -7.65 6.77
C LYS A 256 -19.27 -7.52 8.23
N ALA A 257 -18.80 -8.44 9.05
CA ALA A 257 -19.07 -8.49 10.46
C ALA A 257 -17.85 -9.02 11.21
N VAL A 258 -17.70 -8.62 12.46
CA VAL A 258 -16.64 -9.09 13.36
C VAL A 258 -17.25 -9.62 14.64
N ARG A 259 -16.58 -10.61 15.23
CA ARG A 259 -16.98 -11.21 16.48
C ARG A 259 -15.90 -10.96 17.55
N PRO A 260 -16.17 -10.08 18.54
CA PRO A 260 -15.23 -9.85 19.63
C PRO A 260 -14.93 -11.14 20.43
N LEU A 261 -13.72 -11.28 20.94
CA LEU A 261 -13.35 -12.41 21.79
C LEU A 261 -14.26 -12.44 23.03
N GLY A 262 -14.77 -13.63 23.36
CA GLY A 262 -15.73 -13.81 24.46
C GLY A 262 -17.17 -13.39 24.15
N SER A 263 -17.46 -12.88 22.94
CA SER A 263 -18.82 -12.60 22.47
C SER A 263 -19.36 -13.74 21.60
N GLN A 264 -20.68 -14.00 21.72
CA GLN A 264 -21.39 -14.87 20.76
C GLN A 264 -22.07 -14.08 19.64
N ARG A 265 -22.12 -12.76 19.77
CA ARG A 265 -22.80 -11.87 18.81
C ARG A 265 -21.80 -11.30 17.82
N GLU A 266 -22.16 -11.35 16.55
CA GLU A 266 -21.46 -10.65 15.47
C GLU A 266 -21.91 -9.19 15.42
N GLU A 267 -20.95 -8.30 15.15
CA GLU A 267 -21.16 -6.87 15.01
C GLU A 267 -20.90 -6.49 13.55
N PRO A 268 -21.90 -5.92 12.84
CA PRO A 268 -21.71 -5.51 11.44
C PRO A 268 -20.68 -4.37 11.35
N ILE A 269 -19.87 -4.40 10.29
CA ILE A 269 -18.85 -3.39 10.01
C ILE A 269 -18.93 -2.95 8.55
N ASP A 270 -18.74 -1.65 8.32
CA ASP A 270 -18.54 -1.06 7.00
C ASP A 270 -17.16 -0.41 6.93
N VAL A 271 -16.17 -1.17 6.46
CA VAL A 271 -14.77 -0.74 6.44
C VAL A 271 -14.20 -0.87 5.04
N ARG A 272 -13.61 0.22 4.53
CA ARG A 272 -12.77 0.15 3.33
C ARG A 272 -11.41 -0.41 3.71
N LEU A 273 -10.96 -1.44 2.99
CA LEU A 273 -9.68 -2.11 3.27
C LEU A 273 -8.61 -1.66 2.28
N LEU A 274 -7.47 -1.21 2.81
CA LEU A 274 -6.22 -1.00 2.08
C LEU A 274 -5.16 -1.91 2.68
N CYS A 275 -4.44 -2.67 1.85
CA CYS A 275 -3.38 -3.58 2.29
C CYS A 275 -2.07 -3.18 1.65
N ALA A 276 -0.96 -3.29 2.39
CA ALA A 276 0.38 -3.07 1.84
C ALA A 276 1.34 -4.17 2.31
N THR A 277 2.34 -4.49 1.49
CA THR A 277 3.51 -5.26 1.88
C THR A 277 4.66 -5.02 0.91
N HIS A 278 5.86 -5.33 1.33
CA HIS A 278 7.05 -5.35 0.48
C HIS A 278 7.33 -6.73 -0.12
N LYS A 279 6.67 -7.81 0.38
CA LYS A 279 6.81 -9.16 -0.10
C LYS A 279 5.94 -9.41 -1.33
N ASP A 280 6.38 -10.32 -2.18
CA ASP A 280 5.55 -10.83 -3.28
C ASP A 280 4.50 -11.81 -2.73
N LEU A 281 3.24 -11.35 -2.63
CA LEU A 281 2.15 -12.18 -2.11
C LEU A 281 1.90 -13.44 -2.95
N ALA A 282 2.17 -13.41 -4.26
CA ALA A 282 2.00 -14.60 -5.10
C ALA A 282 3.05 -15.66 -4.75
N ALA A 283 4.30 -15.24 -4.49
CA ALA A 283 5.35 -16.12 -4.00
C ALA A 283 5.03 -16.67 -2.60
N GLU A 284 4.52 -15.83 -1.68
CA GLU A 284 4.10 -16.26 -0.33
C GLU A 284 2.95 -17.30 -0.38
N VAL A 285 2.02 -17.15 -1.34
CA VAL A 285 0.96 -18.15 -1.57
C VAL A 285 1.55 -19.46 -2.08
N ALA A 286 2.51 -19.43 -3.02
CA ALA A 286 3.15 -20.62 -3.56
C ALA A 286 3.94 -21.38 -2.48
N GLN A 287 4.52 -20.68 -1.51
CA GLN A 287 5.25 -21.24 -0.37
C GLN A 287 4.34 -21.72 0.77
N GLY A 288 3.03 -21.43 0.70
CA GLY A 288 2.08 -21.79 1.74
C GLY A 288 2.08 -20.88 2.97
N HIS A 289 2.76 -19.73 2.92
CA HIS A 289 2.80 -18.74 4.00
C HIS A 289 1.59 -17.79 3.96
N PHE A 290 0.95 -17.68 2.80
CA PHE A 290 -0.25 -16.86 2.62
C PHE A 290 -1.37 -17.66 1.96
N ARG A 291 -2.62 -17.45 2.42
CA ARG A 291 -3.77 -18.17 1.88
C ARG A 291 -4.19 -17.63 0.53
N GLN A 292 -4.43 -18.52 -0.42
CA GLN A 292 -4.87 -18.18 -1.77
C GLN A 292 -6.24 -17.48 -1.80
N ASP A 293 -7.18 -17.91 -0.96
CA ASP A 293 -8.53 -17.31 -0.87
C ASP A 293 -8.50 -15.87 -0.36
N LEU A 294 -7.65 -15.58 0.63
CA LEU A 294 -7.42 -14.22 1.13
C LEU A 294 -6.72 -13.36 0.07
N PHE A 295 -5.71 -13.90 -0.60
CA PHE A 295 -4.99 -13.20 -1.67
C PHE A 295 -5.96 -12.66 -2.73
N TYR A 296 -6.84 -13.49 -3.27
CA TYR A 296 -7.83 -13.03 -4.27
C TYR A 296 -8.85 -12.04 -3.70
N ARG A 297 -9.07 -12.03 -2.40
CA ARG A 297 -10.02 -11.11 -1.77
C ARG A 297 -9.45 -9.74 -1.50
N ILE A 298 -8.15 -9.62 -1.21
CA ILE A 298 -7.47 -8.33 -0.96
C ILE A 298 -6.79 -7.76 -2.21
N ASN A 299 -6.30 -8.61 -3.10
CA ASN A 299 -5.65 -8.19 -4.35
C ASN A 299 -6.66 -8.03 -5.49
N VAL A 300 -7.68 -7.19 -5.25
CA VAL A 300 -8.67 -6.85 -6.30
C VAL A 300 -8.08 -5.85 -7.27
N ILE A 301 -7.44 -4.80 -6.75
CA ILE A 301 -6.73 -3.79 -7.53
C ILE A 301 -5.35 -3.62 -6.92
N GLU A 302 -4.31 -3.74 -7.74
CA GLU A 302 -2.93 -3.51 -7.32
C GLU A 302 -2.46 -2.11 -7.72
N LEU A 303 -1.77 -1.44 -6.79
CA LEU A 303 -1.12 -0.15 -7.00
C LEU A 303 0.35 -0.27 -6.60
N GLN A 304 1.24 -0.20 -7.58
CA GLN A 304 2.67 -0.30 -7.36
C GLN A 304 3.29 1.06 -7.05
N VAL A 305 4.02 1.15 -5.94
CA VAL A 305 4.78 2.34 -5.55
C VAL A 305 6.20 2.21 -6.10
N PRO A 306 6.66 3.14 -6.96
CA PRO A 306 7.99 3.05 -7.57
C PRO A 306 9.08 3.23 -6.53
N PRO A 307 10.17 2.44 -6.58
CA PRO A 307 11.34 2.63 -5.72
C PRO A 307 12.07 3.94 -6.06
N LEU A 308 12.81 4.48 -5.11
CA LEU A 308 13.48 5.80 -5.25
C LEU A 308 14.46 5.84 -6.42
N ARG A 309 15.13 4.72 -6.76
CA ARG A 309 16.05 4.62 -7.91
C ARG A 309 15.38 4.82 -9.28
N GLU A 310 14.05 4.62 -9.38
CA GLU A 310 13.26 4.85 -10.60
C GLU A 310 12.68 6.25 -10.71
N ARG A 311 12.86 7.08 -9.65
CA ARG A 311 12.39 8.48 -9.57
C ARG A 311 13.49 9.42 -9.06
N ARG A 312 14.70 9.28 -9.61
CA ARG A 312 15.88 10.08 -9.19
C ARG A 312 15.70 11.57 -9.37
N GLU A 313 14.87 11.99 -10.32
CA GLU A 313 14.49 13.38 -10.57
C GLU A 313 13.84 14.04 -9.34
N ASP A 314 13.23 13.22 -8.47
CA ASP A 314 12.57 13.71 -7.25
C ASP A 314 13.54 13.94 -6.09
N LEU A 315 14.78 13.40 -6.15
CA LEU A 315 15.75 13.48 -5.06
C LEU A 315 16.00 14.92 -4.58
N PRO A 316 16.26 15.92 -5.44
CA PRO A 316 16.51 17.30 -4.97
C PRO A 316 15.31 17.88 -4.21
N LEU A 317 14.10 17.58 -4.63
CA LEU A 317 12.88 18.02 -3.99
C LEU A 317 12.67 17.34 -2.62
N LEU A 318 12.86 16.02 -2.57
CA LEU A 318 12.76 15.22 -1.34
C LEU A 318 13.79 15.66 -0.31
N ILE A 319 15.04 15.84 -0.72
CA ILE A 319 16.14 16.30 0.15
C ILE A 319 15.81 17.66 0.76
N ARG A 320 15.39 18.63 -0.06
CA ARG A 320 15.00 19.96 0.41
C ARG A 320 13.89 19.90 1.43
N HIS A 321 12.85 19.14 1.15
CA HIS A 321 11.70 18.98 2.05
C HIS A 321 12.11 18.31 3.38
N ILE A 322 12.91 17.24 3.34
CA ILE A 322 13.39 16.54 4.54
C ILE A 322 14.23 17.48 5.40
N LEU A 323 15.20 18.19 4.80
CA LEU A 323 16.06 19.13 5.54
C LEU A 323 15.28 20.31 6.11
N ALA A 324 14.30 20.86 5.37
CA ALA A 324 13.43 21.92 5.88
C ALA A 324 12.60 21.44 7.09
N ARG A 325 12.05 20.24 7.04
CA ARG A 325 11.31 19.62 8.15
C ARG A 325 12.19 19.38 9.37
N LEU A 326 13.41 18.89 9.16
CA LEU A 326 14.39 18.70 10.24
C LEU A 326 14.81 20.03 10.88
N ALA A 327 15.05 21.05 10.07
CA ALA A 327 15.38 22.40 10.50
C ALA A 327 14.27 23.01 11.36
N GLN A 328 13.03 22.93 10.90
CA GLN A 328 11.86 23.41 11.64
C GLN A 328 11.69 22.68 12.98
N ARG A 329 11.82 21.35 12.99
CA ARG A 329 11.69 20.53 14.21
C ARG A 329 12.75 20.86 15.26
N ASN A 330 13.98 21.19 14.83
CA ASN A 330 15.09 21.49 15.73
C ASN A 330 15.27 23.01 16.01
N GLY A 331 14.43 23.87 15.42
CA GLY A 331 14.54 25.32 15.56
C GLY A 331 15.87 25.90 15.00
N MET A 332 16.44 25.21 13.99
CA MET A 332 17.71 25.56 13.37
C MET A 332 17.51 25.91 11.89
N PRO A 333 18.37 26.73 11.28
CA PRO A 333 18.29 26.94 9.84
C PRO A 333 18.64 25.66 9.08
N ALA A 334 18.00 25.47 7.90
CA ALA A 334 18.26 24.31 7.06
C ALA A 334 19.70 24.37 6.51
N PRO A 335 20.51 23.32 6.69
CA PRO A 335 21.87 23.26 6.17
C PRO A 335 21.84 23.17 4.64
N ARG A 336 22.92 23.62 4.00
CA ARG A 336 23.11 23.49 2.55
C ARG A 336 23.89 22.21 2.25
N LEU A 337 23.49 21.51 1.22
CA LEU A 337 24.30 20.42 0.67
C LEU A 337 25.37 20.99 -0.25
N THR A 338 26.57 20.41 -0.18
CA THR A 338 27.61 20.64 -1.18
C THR A 338 27.28 19.90 -2.48
N ASP A 339 27.88 20.32 -3.60
CA ASP A 339 27.71 19.63 -4.88
C ASP A 339 28.20 18.18 -4.78
N SER A 340 29.32 17.93 -4.06
CA SER A 340 29.85 16.59 -3.80
C SER A 340 28.89 15.69 -3.01
N ALA A 341 28.16 16.23 -2.03
CA ALA A 341 27.13 15.51 -1.29
C ALA A 341 25.94 15.19 -2.20
N MET A 342 25.52 16.14 -3.05
CA MET A 342 24.42 15.92 -3.99
C MET A 342 24.77 14.85 -5.03
N GLU A 343 25.96 14.88 -5.62
CA GLU A 343 26.43 13.85 -6.56
C GLU A 343 26.47 12.47 -5.91
N ARG A 344 26.93 12.38 -4.66
CA ARG A 344 26.95 11.11 -3.91
C ARG A 344 25.55 10.56 -3.68
N LEU A 345 24.59 11.41 -3.31
CA LEU A 345 23.18 11.00 -3.15
C LEU A 345 22.56 10.56 -4.49
N GLN A 346 22.83 11.28 -5.58
CA GLN A 346 22.32 10.92 -6.92
C GLN A 346 22.88 9.60 -7.46
N SER A 347 24.13 9.28 -7.13
CA SER A 347 24.79 8.03 -7.55
C SER A 347 24.34 6.80 -6.75
N TYR A 348 23.78 7.01 -5.56
CA TYR A 348 23.40 5.92 -4.65
C TYR A 348 22.06 5.29 -5.02
N ARG A 349 21.89 3.97 -4.79
CA ARG A 349 20.70 3.20 -5.19
C ARG A 349 19.55 3.22 -4.21
N PHE A 350 19.79 3.59 -2.96
CA PHE A 350 18.80 3.62 -1.87
C PHE A 350 18.00 2.31 -1.73
N PRO A 351 18.59 1.18 -1.32
CA PRO A 351 17.84 -0.05 -1.08
C PRO A 351 16.73 0.11 -0.03
N GLY A 352 16.89 1.01 0.95
CA GLY A 352 15.86 1.40 1.92
C GLY A 352 15.00 2.58 1.48
N ASN A 353 15.09 3.00 0.20
CA ASN A 353 14.26 4.04 -0.41
C ASN A 353 14.25 5.37 0.36
N VAL A 354 13.08 6.01 0.50
CA VAL A 354 12.93 7.31 1.18
C VAL A 354 13.27 7.21 2.66
N ARG A 355 12.96 6.10 3.32
CA ARG A 355 13.30 5.90 4.74
C ARG A 355 14.83 5.93 4.98
N GLU A 356 15.60 5.32 4.09
CA GLU A 356 17.06 5.36 4.15
C GLU A 356 17.59 6.76 3.85
N LEU A 357 17.02 7.46 2.87
CA LEU A 357 17.36 8.85 2.58
C LEU A 357 17.08 9.75 3.79
N GLU A 358 15.91 9.62 4.44
CA GLU A 358 15.56 10.36 5.66
C GLU A 358 16.57 10.11 6.77
N ASN A 359 16.89 8.84 7.06
CA ASN A 359 17.85 8.47 8.10
C ASN A 359 19.26 9.01 7.80
N ALA A 360 19.70 8.96 6.54
CA ALA A 360 21.01 9.49 6.13
C ALA A 360 21.09 11.01 6.31
N LEU A 361 20.03 11.72 5.89
CA LEU A 361 19.96 13.18 6.05
C LEU A 361 19.78 13.62 7.51
N GLU A 362 19.00 12.90 8.33
CA GLU A 362 18.84 13.18 9.76
C GLU A 362 20.17 13.02 10.50
N ARG A 363 20.93 11.98 10.17
CA ARG A 363 22.27 11.76 10.73
C ARG A 363 23.23 12.85 10.29
N ALA A 364 23.26 13.18 8.99
CA ALA A 364 24.11 14.24 8.46
C ALA A 364 23.74 15.61 9.06
N PHE A 365 22.44 15.89 9.22
CA PHE A 365 21.96 17.11 9.89
C PHE A 365 22.44 17.23 11.34
N THR A 366 22.51 16.11 12.05
CA THR A 366 22.93 16.08 13.46
C THR A 366 24.44 16.23 13.63
N LEU A 367 25.21 15.79 12.63
CA LEU A 367 26.70 15.76 12.70
C LEU A 367 27.35 16.85 11.88
N CYS A 368 26.61 17.62 11.07
CA CYS A 368 27.18 18.66 10.23
C CYS A 368 27.71 19.85 11.06
N ASP A 369 28.92 20.29 10.73
CA ASP A 369 29.50 21.53 11.19
C ASP A 369 29.14 22.68 10.23
N GLU A 370 29.07 23.93 10.73
CA GLU A 370 28.92 25.16 9.91
C GLU A 370 27.67 25.23 9.00
N GLN A 371 26.60 24.52 9.33
CA GLN A 371 25.34 24.49 8.53
C GLN A 371 25.52 24.00 7.08
N GLN A 372 26.53 23.20 6.83
CA GLN A 372 26.82 22.62 5.53
C GLN A 372 27.02 21.11 5.68
N ILE A 373 26.34 20.33 4.78
CA ILE A 373 26.48 18.87 4.71
C ILE A 373 27.38 18.52 3.54
N ASP A 374 28.50 17.87 3.82
CA ASP A 374 29.43 17.39 2.79
C ASP A 374 29.25 15.88 2.51
N ALA A 375 29.90 15.40 1.45
CA ALA A 375 29.87 13.98 1.08
C ALA A 375 30.38 13.07 2.22
N GLY A 376 31.30 13.55 3.06
CA GLY A 376 31.82 12.83 4.23
C GLY A 376 30.78 12.59 5.31
N ASP A 377 29.82 13.49 5.48
CA ASP A 377 28.76 13.43 6.51
C ASP A 377 27.64 12.45 6.14
N LEU A 378 27.58 12.04 4.86
CA LEU A 378 26.62 11.08 4.36
C LEU A 378 27.14 9.66 4.60
N TYR A 379 26.73 9.06 5.69
CA TYR A 379 27.03 7.65 6.01
C TYR A 379 26.11 6.72 5.20
N LEU A 380 26.35 6.65 3.89
CA LEU A 380 25.70 5.68 3.01
C LEU A 380 26.48 4.38 3.07
N SER A 381 25.80 3.27 3.37
CA SER A 381 26.44 1.94 3.32
C SER A 381 27.01 1.71 1.92
N PRO A 382 28.27 1.23 1.79
CA PRO A 382 28.77 0.88 0.46
C PRO A 382 27.77 -0.09 -0.16
N CYS A 383 27.19 0.28 -1.32
CA CYS A 383 26.49 -0.68 -2.15
C CYS A 383 27.56 -1.69 -2.58
N THR A 384 27.67 -2.81 -1.88
CA THR A 384 28.19 -4.01 -2.50
C THR A 384 27.27 -4.24 -3.68
N ALA A 385 27.74 -3.90 -4.87
CA ALA A 385 27.10 -4.30 -6.10
C ALA A 385 26.96 -5.81 -6.00
N SER A 386 25.75 -6.26 -5.74
CA SER A 386 25.39 -7.66 -5.93
C SER A 386 25.49 -7.92 -7.44
N GLN A 387 26.71 -8.14 -7.90
CA GLN A 387 26.95 -9.01 -9.03
C GLN A 387 26.64 -10.40 -8.49
N GLY A 388 25.56 -11.00 -8.98
CA GLY A 388 25.30 -12.42 -8.90
C GLY A 388 25.10 -12.91 -7.45
N ASP A 389 23.88 -13.21 -7.12
CA ASP A 389 23.45 -14.40 -6.40
C ASP A 389 24.57 -15.11 -5.60
N ASP A 390 24.91 -14.52 -4.44
CA ASP A 390 25.60 -15.21 -3.36
C ASP A 390 25.04 -14.64 -2.04
N SER A 391 23.72 -14.70 -1.87
CA SER A 391 23.13 -14.96 -0.57
C SER A 391 23.52 -16.39 -0.23
N GLN A 392 24.73 -16.55 0.33
CA GLN A 392 25.09 -17.80 0.98
C GLN A 392 24.04 -18.02 2.04
N ASP A 393 23.18 -18.95 1.72
CA ASP A 393 22.04 -19.40 2.51
C ASP A 393 22.60 -19.83 3.88
N LEU A 394 22.41 -18.97 4.91
CA LEU A 394 22.83 -19.27 6.28
C LEU A 394 22.16 -20.55 6.81
N SER A 395 21.16 -21.07 6.11
CA SER A 395 20.47 -22.32 6.43
C SER A 395 21.31 -23.58 6.08
N GLN A 396 22.41 -23.44 5.32
CA GLN A 396 23.31 -24.52 4.94
C GLN A 396 24.62 -24.59 5.76
N ILE A 397 24.71 -23.80 6.85
CA ILE A 397 25.87 -23.87 7.73
C ILE A 397 25.68 -25.06 8.67
N ASP A 398 26.08 -26.25 8.23
CA ASP A 398 26.13 -27.45 9.07
C ASP A 398 27.21 -27.35 10.17
N HIS A 399 28.26 -26.54 9.96
CA HIS A 399 29.32 -26.30 10.94
C HIS A 399 29.80 -24.85 10.91
N LEU A 400 29.51 -24.11 11.96
CA LEU A 400 29.90 -22.68 12.14
C LEU A 400 31.43 -22.49 12.06
N GLU A 401 32.21 -23.46 12.55
CA GLU A 401 33.68 -23.45 12.53
C GLU A 401 34.23 -23.45 11.10
N ASP A 402 33.69 -24.30 10.22
CA ASP A 402 34.12 -24.39 8.80
C ASP A 402 33.78 -23.07 8.04
N TYR A 403 32.66 -22.47 8.35
CA TYR A 403 32.28 -21.19 7.78
C TYR A 403 33.24 -20.06 8.22
N LEU A 404 33.52 -19.96 9.51
CA LEU A 404 34.46 -18.98 10.06
C LEU A 404 35.88 -19.18 9.52
N ASP A 405 36.34 -20.44 9.39
CA ASP A 405 37.66 -20.80 8.82
C ASP A 405 37.73 -20.40 7.33
N ASN A 406 36.64 -20.49 6.55
CA ASN A 406 36.58 -20.01 5.18
C ASN A 406 36.67 -18.48 5.06
N ILE A 407 35.92 -17.74 5.86
CA ILE A 407 36.01 -16.27 5.90
C ILE A 407 37.40 -15.81 6.32
N GLU A 408 37.97 -16.47 7.34
CA GLU A 408 39.32 -16.16 7.83
C GLU A 408 40.35 -16.45 6.74
N ARG A 409 40.22 -17.57 6.02
CA ARG A 409 41.08 -17.90 4.89
C ARG A 409 41.03 -16.87 3.78
N GLN A 410 39.84 -16.43 3.37
CA GLN A 410 39.68 -15.37 2.35
C GLN A 410 40.34 -14.07 2.78
N ALA A 411 40.07 -13.59 4.01
CA ALA A 411 40.64 -12.37 4.53
C ALA A 411 42.18 -12.40 4.62
N LEU A 412 42.74 -13.55 5.04
CA LEU A 412 44.21 -13.76 5.12
C LEU A 412 44.86 -13.80 3.75
N THR A 413 44.23 -14.51 2.78
CA THR A 413 44.75 -14.62 1.42
C THR A 413 44.72 -13.29 0.72
N GLN A 414 43.64 -12.54 0.81
CA GLN A 414 43.52 -11.18 0.26
C GLN A 414 44.57 -10.23 0.83
N ALA A 415 44.75 -10.21 2.15
CA ALA A 415 45.76 -9.36 2.78
C ALA A 415 47.21 -9.77 2.37
N LEU A 416 47.51 -11.05 2.14
CA LEU A 416 48.78 -11.49 1.65
C LEU A 416 49.02 -11.09 0.19
N GLU A 417 48.04 -11.24 -0.68
CA GLU A 417 48.11 -10.85 -2.10
C GLU A 417 48.36 -9.36 -2.22
N GLU A 418 47.58 -8.50 -1.51
CA GLU A 418 47.73 -7.07 -1.53
C GLU A 418 49.08 -6.58 -0.96
N THR A 419 49.70 -7.34 -0.05
CA THR A 419 51.01 -7.03 0.51
C THR A 419 52.16 -7.78 -0.18
N ARG A 420 51.90 -8.40 -1.36
CA ARG A 420 52.87 -9.19 -2.11
C ARG A 420 53.53 -10.28 -1.25
N TRP A 421 52.75 -11.01 -0.48
CA TRP A 421 53.13 -12.08 0.41
C TRP A 421 54.10 -11.66 1.55
N ASN A 422 54.13 -10.34 1.87
CA ASN A 422 54.87 -9.86 3.03
C ASN A 422 54.07 -10.07 4.33
N LYS A 423 54.34 -11.19 5.01
CA LYS A 423 53.63 -11.59 6.24
C LYS A 423 53.63 -10.52 7.36
N THR A 424 54.67 -9.70 7.45
CA THR A 424 54.74 -8.64 8.46
C THR A 424 53.80 -7.46 8.11
N ALA A 425 53.74 -7.09 6.83
CA ALA A 425 52.87 -6.03 6.36
C ALA A 425 51.37 -6.47 6.40
N ALA A 426 51.08 -7.75 6.05
CA ALA A 426 49.76 -8.33 6.16
C ALA A 426 49.25 -8.35 7.61
N ALA A 427 50.08 -8.76 8.56
CA ALA A 427 49.74 -8.72 9.99
C ALA A 427 49.37 -7.31 10.46
N LYS A 428 50.16 -6.32 10.08
CA LYS A 428 49.86 -4.92 10.42
C LYS A 428 48.58 -4.40 9.83
N ARG A 429 48.25 -4.79 8.57
CA ARG A 429 47.02 -4.42 7.86
C ARG A 429 45.77 -5.02 8.49
N LEU A 430 45.86 -6.26 8.95
CA LEU A 430 44.74 -6.96 9.62
C LEU A 430 44.64 -6.65 11.12
N GLY A 431 45.48 -5.75 11.67
CA GLY A 431 45.51 -5.45 13.11
C GLY A 431 45.97 -6.63 13.98
N LEU A 432 46.69 -7.58 13.40
CA LEU A 432 47.16 -8.78 14.08
C LEU A 432 48.67 -8.68 14.43
N THR A 433 49.07 -9.40 15.48
CA THR A 433 50.52 -9.61 15.72
C THR A 433 51.07 -10.60 14.71
N PHE A 434 52.37 -10.45 14.35
CA PHE A 434 53.03 -11.41 13.44
C PHE A 434 52.91 -12.86 13.91
N ARG A 435 52.98 -13.08 15.23
CA ARG A 435 52.83 -14.42 15.83
C ARG A 435 51.40 -14.97 15.66
N SER A 436 50.37 -14.11 15.81
CA SER A 436 48.97 -14.47 15.62
C SER A 436 48.68 -14.79 14.16
N LEU A 437 49.19 -13.99 13.20
CA LEU A 437 49.04 -14.25 11.78
C LEU A 437 49.66 -15.61 11.39
N ARG A 438 50.87 -15.87 11.82
CA ARG A 438 51.59 -17.13 11.52
C ARG A 438 50.85 -18.35 12.08
N TYR A 439 50.30 -18.25 13.29
CA TYR A 439 49.49 -19.33 13.88
C TYR A 439 48.27 -19.63 13.04
N ARG A 440 47.56 -18.59 12.58
CA ARG A 440 46.33 -18.71 11.76
C ARG A 440 46.63 -19.25 10.37
N LEU A 441 47.70 -18.79 9.72
CA LEU A 441 48.15 -19.33 8.44
C LEU A 441 48.49 -20.84 8.54
N LYS A 442 49.16 -21.24 9.63
CA LYS A 442 49.49 -22.67 9.87
C LYS A 442 48.21 -23.49 10.14
N LYS A 443 47.25 -22.94 10.92
CA LYS A 443 45.96 -23.61 11.21
C LYS A 443 45.17 -23.87 9.91
N LEU A 444 45.20 -22.93 8.99
CA LEU A 444 44.42 -22.98 7.74
C LEU A 444 45.20 -23.60 6.55
N GLY A 445 46.44 -24.08 6.74
CA GLY A 445 47.24 -24.71 5.70
C GLY A 445 47.78 -23.74 4.63
N LEU A 446 47.95 -22.47 4.95
CA LEU A 446 48.41 -21.39 4.05
C LEU A 446 49.85 -20.94 4.34
N ASP A 447 50.65 -21.73 5.05
CA ASP A 447 51.98 -21.32 5.54
C ASP A 447 53.15 -21.82 4.65
N ASP A 448 52.88 -22.31 3.40
CA ASP A 448 53.91 -22.70 2.42
C ASP A 448 54.59 -21.50 1.76
#